data_2f7d0630202f5785aed5b7ba17d9f485
#
_entry.id   2f7d0630202f5785aed5b7ba17d9f485
#
_cell.length_a   1.000
_cell.length_b   1.000
_cell.length_c   1.000
_cell.angle_alpha   90.00
_cell.angle_beta   90.00
_cell.angle_gamma   90.00
#
_symmetry.space_group_name_H-M   'P 1'
#
loop_
_entity.id
_entity.type
_entity.pdbx_description
1 polymer ?
#
loop_
_entity_poly.entity_id
_entity_poly.type
_entity_poly.pdbx_seq_one_letter_code
_entity_poly.pdbx_strand_id
1 'polypeptide(L)'
;MNQLYRALHMPPKRLFKKLTGQKEIYTIAVRRIPADEPLPALGEGAFTPLPFDGKTWYADPLLYVRDGARYIFCEAFDLAAGRGDIAVIPLSDDGRFGTPQVVLSTGSHLSFPTVFDWNGETWMLPESGAEHTLTLYRCAEFPGKWEQAARFAVGCEICDTILLSAADDALTLLASETRPENQLYTRYRRFTLRRARPAAEGEVGTGDEVESGAFVLEPDEPFNLQHREFGLGFRNAGPLFTLGGQVIRPTQVSTKVDYGVYLQFFARRGASEVPLCAAEPHIVQIDGLAPEDVV
;
A
#
# COMPACT_ATOMS: atom_id res chain seq x y z
N MET A 1 -2.02 -14.40 -20.75
CA MET A 1 -3.22 -13.93 -21.50
C MET A 1 -2.76 -12.98 -22.58
N ASN A 2 -3.19 -13.16 -23.85
CA ASN A 2 -2.65 -12.44 -25.00
C ASN A 2 -3.03 -10.95 -24.92
N GLN A 3 -2.12 -10.04 -25.26
CA GLN A 3 -2.37 -8.57 -25.31
C GLN A 3 -3.59 -8.23 -26.19
N LEU A 4 -3.83 -9.02 -27.24
CA LEU A 4 -4.99 -8.88 -28.11
C LEU A 4 -6.32 -9.13 -27.37
N TYR A 5 -6.37 -10.12 -26.46
CA TYR A 5 -7.56 -10.40 -25.66
C TYR A 5 -7.88 -9.24 -24.72
N ARG A 6 -6.85 -8.67 -24.07
CA ARG A 6 -7.01 -7.50 -23.18
C ARG A 6 -7.53 -6.29 -23.96
N ALA A 7 -7.02 -6.05 -25.17
CA ALA A 7 -7.46 -4.95 -26.02
C ALA A 7 -8.92 -5.10 -26.47
N LEU A 8 -9.36 -6.32 -26.82
CA LEU A 8 -10.73 -6.59 -27.28
C LEU A 8 -11.80 -6.53 -26.17
N HIS A 9 -11.40 -6.71 -24.90
CA HIS A 9 -12.32 -6.71 -23.76
C HIS A 9 -12.14 -5.47 -22.87
N MET A 10 -11.30 -4.53 -23.29
CA MET A 10 -11.10 -3.26 -22.58
C MET A 10 -12.29 -2.31 -22.88
N PRO A 11 -12.81 -1.58 -21.88
CA PRO A 11 -13.81 -0.56 -22.12
C PRO A 11 -13.35 0.43 -23.21
N PRO A 12 -14.24 0.86 -24.12
CA PRO A 12 -13.85 1.70 -25.25
C PRO A 12 -13.09 2.98 -24.87
N LYS A 13 -13.46 3.61 -23.75
CA LYS A 13 -12.77 4.80 -23.22
C LYS A 13 -11.32 4.49 -22.83
N ARG A 14 -11.07 3.36 -22.19
CA ARG A 14 -9.73 2.93 -21.78
C ARG A 14 -8.85 2.51 -22.96
N LEU A 15 -9.48 1.86 -23.96
CA LEU A 15 -8.78 1.53 -25.19
C LEU A 15 -8.36 2.81 -25.94
N PHE A 16 -9.23 3.81 -25.99
CA PHE A 16 -8.96 5.11 -26.59
C PHE A 16 -7.81 5.84 -25.86
N LYS A 17 -7.83 5.93 -24.53
CA LYS A 17 -6.73 6.48 -23.73
C LYS A 17 -5.40 5.81 -24.02
N LYS A 18 -5.38 4.47 -24.06
CA LYS A 18 -4.18 3.71 -24.37
C LYS A 18 -3.66 3.95 -25.79
N LEU A 19 -4.55 4.11 -26.78
CA LEU A 19 -4.20 4.40 -28.16
C LEU A 19 -3.73 5.86 -28.36
N THR A 20 -4.24 6.79 -27.57
CA THR A 20 -3.87 8.22 -27.61
C THR A 20 -2.67 8.56 -26.75
N GLY A 21 -2.14 7.61 -25.97
CA GLY A 21 -1.02 7.86 -25.05
C GLY A 21 -1.39 8.76 -23.86
N GLN A 22 -2.69 8.92 -23.58
CA GLN A 22 -3.18 9.72 -22.47
C GLN A 22 -2.76 9.07 -21.15
N LYS A 23 -2.01 9.79 -20.31
CA LYS A 23 -1.55 9.30 -19.01
C LYS A 23 -2.70 9.34 -18.01
N GLU A 24 -2.85 8.27 -17.23
CA GLU A 24 -3.74 8.26 -16.07
C GLU A 24 -3.10 9.09 -14.96
N ILE A 25 -3.91 9.88 -14.28
CA ILE A 25 -3.51 10.73 -13.16
C ILE A 25 -4.31 10.28 -11.95
N TYR A 26 -3.62 10.01 -10.86
CA TYR A 26 -4.22 9.65 -9.58
C TYR A 26 -4.22 10.87 -8.66
N THR A 27 -5.20 10.93 -7.78
CA THR A 27 -5.20 11.87 -6.66
C THR A 27 -5.73 11.19 -5.41
N ILE A 28 -5.32 11.72 -4.27
CA ILE A 28 -5.89 11.34 -2.99
C ILE A 28 -6.95 12.36 -2.59
N ALA A 29 -7.99 11.90 -1.90
CA ALA A 29 -9.03 12.75 -1.38
C ALA A 29 -9.41 12.33 0.04
N VAL A 30 -9.88 13.26 0.85
CA VAL A 30 -10.29 12.99 2.22
C VAL A 30 -11.72 13.45 2.46
N ARG A 31 -12.41 12.76 3.36
CA ARG A 31 -13.64 13.20 3.98
C ARG A 31 -13.71 12.74 5.43
N ARG A 32 -14.53 13.39 6.22
CA ARG A 32 -14.89 12.88 7.54
C ARG A 32 -15.93 11.77 7.41
N ILE A 33 -15.70 10.70 8.16
CA ILE A 33 -16.61 9.56 8.23
C ILE A 33 -17.31 9.62 9.59
N PRO A 34 -18.67 9.68 9.64
CA PRO A 34 -19.43 9.47 10.87
C PRO A 34 -19.11 8.12 11.50
N ALA A 35 -19.08 8.05 12.83
CA ALA A 35 -18.70 6.83 13.55
C ALA A 35 -19.65 5.65 13.29
N ASP A 36 -20.87 5.91 12.88
CA ASP A 36 -21.95 4.96 12.57
C ASP A 36 -22.18 4.76 11.06
N GLU A 37 -21.30 5.31 10.22
CA GLU A 37 -21.45 5.16 8.78
C GLU A 37 -21.24 3.70 8.35
N PRO A 38 -22.16 3.14 7.54
CA PRO A 38 -22.01 1.77 7.06
C PRO A 38 -20.89 1.64 6.03
N LEU A 39 -20.17 0.53 6.04
CA LEU A 39 -19.06 0.26 5.10
C LEU A 39 -19.36 0.51 3.63
N PRO A 40 -20.54 0.10 3.08
CA PRO A 40 -20.84 0.36 1.66
C PRO A 40 -20.88 1.86 1.31
N ALA A 41 -21.19 2.72 2.28
CA ALA A 41 -21.23 4.17 2.08
C ALA A 41 -19.87 4.86 2.16
N LEU A 42 -18.78 4.15 2.47
CA LEU A 42 -17.44 4.74 2.59
C LEU A 42 -16.97 5.43 1.29
N GLY A 43 -17.41 4.95 0.13
CA GLY A 43 -17.17 5.59 -1.17
C GLY A 43 -18.09 6.77 -1.51
N GLU A 44 -19.09 7.06 -0.68
CA GLU A 44 -20.09 8.09 -0.95
C GLU A 44 -19.77 9.41 -0.23
N GLY A 45 -20.45 10.49 -0.65
CA GLY A 45 -20.36 11.80 -0.01
C GLY A 45 -19.33 12.74 -0.66
N ALA A 46 -19.17 13.91 -0.05
CA ALA A 46 -18.27 14.95 -0.56
C ALA A 46 -16.85 14.73 -0.08
N PHE A 47 -15.96 14.41 -1.01
CA PHE A 47 -14.51 14.33 -0.77
C PHE A 47 -13.84 15.66 -1.11
N THR A 48 -12.81 15.99 -0.34
CA THR A 48 -11.90 17.10 -0.64
C THR A 48 -10.66 16.51 -1.31
N PRO A 49 -10.44 16.72 -2.61
CA PRO A 49 -9.26 16.21 -3.30
C PRO A 49 -8.02 17.05 -2.98
N LEU A 50 -6.85 16.42 -3.03
CA LEU A 50 -5.58 17.12 -3.07
C LEU A 50 -5.45 17.79 -4.44
N PRO A 51 -5.17 19.11 -4.51
CA PRO A 51 -4.99 19.81 -5.77
C PRO A 51 -3.81 19.22 -6.58
N PHE A 52 -4.02 19.03 -7.88
CA PHE A 52 -2.99 18.59 -8.80
C PHE A 52 -2.13 19.77 -9.27
N ASP A 53 -0.82 19.66 -9.15
CA ASP A 53 0.14 20.73 -9.51
C ASP A 53 0.64 20.66 -10.98
N GLY A 54 0.13 19.71 -11.76
CA GLY A 54 0.55 19.49 -13.15
C GLY A 54 1.83 18.67 -13.30
N LYS A 55 2.46 18.23 -12.20
CA LYS A 55 3.77 17.56 -12.21
C LYS A 55 3.77 16.26 -11.44
N THR A 56 3.12 16.24 -10.30
CA THR A 56 3.13 15.10 -9.36
C THR A 56 1.71 14.66 -9.07
N TRP A 57 1.38 13.39 -9.27
CA TRP A 57 0.17 12.81 -8.77
C TRP A 57 0.44 11.96 -7.52
N TYR A 58 -0.60 11.69 -6.75
CA TYR A 58 -0.48 11.03 -5.45
C TYR A 58 -1.42 9.84 -5.35
N ALA A 59 -0.92 8.73 -4.80
CA ALA A 59 -1.68 7.50 -4.59
C ALA A 59 -1.31 6.82 -3.25
N ASP A 60 -1.96 5.71 -2.96
CA ASP A 60 -1.70 4.84 -1.81
C ASP A 60 -1.64 5.58 -0.47
N PRO A 61 -2.68 6.36 -0.10
CA PRO A 61 -2.65 7.16 1.11
C PRO A 61 -2.75 6.29 2.37
N LEU A 62 -1.87 6.55 3.32
CA LEU A 62 -1.94 6.03 4.68
C LEU A 62 -2.09 7.19 5.66
N LEU A 63 -3.21 7.23 6.39
CA LEU A 63 -3.41 8.20 7.47
C LEU A 63 -2.65 7.74 8.71
N TYR A 64 -1.75 8.59 9.20
CA TYR A 64 -0.98 8.36 10.42
C TYR A 64 -1.21 9.50 11.41
N VAL A 65 -1.42 9.15 12.68
CA VAL A 65 -1.67 10.13 13.75
C VAL A 65 -0.56 10.06 14.77
N ARG A 66 0.06 11.21 15.06
CA ARG A 66 1.09 11.34 16.08
C ARG A 66 0.87 12.61 16.90
N ASP A 67 0.86 12.47 18.23
CA ASP A 67 0.68 13.60 19.18
C ASP A 67 -0.55 14.48 18.83
N GLY A 68 -1.63 13.84 18.36
CA GLY A 68 -2.86 14.50 17.94
C GLY A 68 -2.82 15.13 16.54
N ALA A 69 -1.66 15.29 15.94
CA ALA A 69 -1.52 15.77 14.57
C ALA A 69 -1.72 14.63 13.55
N ARG A 70 -2.26 14.96 12.38
CA ARG A 70 -2.55 14.01 11.30
C ARG A 70 -1.63 14.22 10.13
N TYR A 71 -1.16 13.11 9.57
CA TYR A 71 -0.26 13.06 8.44
C TYR A 71 -0.76 12.01 7.45
N ILE A 72 -0.68 12.30 6.16
CA ILE A 72 -0.90 11.31 5.11
C ILE A 72 0.44 10.98 4.50
N PHE A 73 0.90 9.75 4.67
CA PHE A 73 2.00 9.22 3.88
C PHE A 73 1.43 8.62 2.60
N CYS A 74 2.07 8.86 1.47
CA CYS A 74 1.55 8.42 0.17
C CYS A 74 2.67 8.28 -0.86
N GLU A 75 2.35 7.62 -1.97
CA GLU A 75 3.16 7.71 -3.18
C GLU A 75 3.05 9.12 -3.77
N ALA A 76 4.18 9.69 -4.15
CA ALA A 76 4.29 10.90 -4.94
C ALA A 76 4.98 10.56 -6.27
N PHE A 77 4.19 10.40 -7.33
CA PHE A 77 4.72 10.02 -8.64
C PHE A 77 5.07 11.24 -9.46
N ASP A 78 6.35 11.41 -9.75
CA ASP A 78 6.86 12.47 -10.63
C ASP A 78 6.65 12.08 -12.10
N LEU A 79 5.84 12.85 -12.83
CA LEU A 79 5.52 12.60 -14.24
C LEU A 79 6.74 12.71 -15.16
N ALA A 80 7.74 13.51 -14.81
CA ALA A 80 8.95 13.69 -15.60
C ALA A 80 9.96 12.57 -15.33
N ALA A 81 10.13 12.18 -14.04
CA ALA A 81 10.99 11.07 -13.65
C ALA A 81 10.38 9.71 -13.98
N GLY A 82 9.05 9.62 -14.09
CA GLY A 82 8.32 8.40 -14.38
C GLY A 82 8.36 7.37 -13.23
N ARG A 83 8.49 7.83 -11.98
CA ARG A 83 8.57 6.97 -10.80
C ARG A 83 7.94 7.64 -9.57
N GLY A 84 7.55 6.82 -8.61
CA GLY A 84 7.08 7.26 -7.29
C GLY A 84 8.21 7.34 -6.26
N ASP A 85 8.12 8.33 -5.40
CA ASP A 85 8.85 8.47 -4.13
C ASP A 85 7.80 8.53 -3.00
N ILE A 86 8.21 8.42 -1.73
CA ILE A 86 7.27 8.56 -0.62
C ILE A 86 7.23 10.02 -0.15
N ALA A 87 6.01 10.55 -0.06
CA ALA A 87 5.75 11.87 0.49
C ALA A 87 4.93 11.80 1.77
N VAL A 88 5.02 12.86 2.56
CA VAL A 88 4.15 13.15 3.70
C VAL A 88 3.39 14.44 3.46
N ILE A 89 2.11 14.45 3.81
CA ILE A 89 1.22 15.61 3.69
C ILE A 89 0.56 15.84 5.05
N PRO A 90 0.82 16.95 5.74
CA PRO A 90 0.06 17.32 6.94
C PRO A 90 -1.42 17.47 6.62
N LEU A 91 -2.29 16.97 7.50
CA LEU A 91 -3.73 17.10 7.36
C LEU A 91 -4.29 17.84 8.59
N SER A 92 -4.93 18.98 8.35
CA SER A 92 -5.57 19.75 9.41
C SER A 92 -6.87 19.08 9.92
N ASP A 93 -7.34 19.51 11.09
CA ASP A 93 -8.56 18.95 11.70
C ASP A 93 -9.82 19.20 10.88
N ASP A 94 -9.85 20.23 10.05
CA ASP A 94 -10.94 20.53 9.12
C ASP A 94 -10.79 19.85 7.76
N GLY A 95 -9.78 18.97 7.60
CA GLY A 95 -9.58 18.17 6.38
C GLY A 95 -8.83 18.90 5.27
N ARG A 96 -8.16 20.02 5.54
CA ARG A 96 -7.31 20.69 4.54
C ARG A 96 -5.92 20.05 4.49
N PHE A 97 -5.43 19.85 3.28
CA PHE A 97 -4.08 19.39 3.03
C PHE A 97 -3.05 20.50 3.25
N GLY A 98 -1.97 20.16 3.94
CA GLY A 98 -0.75 20.97 3.96
C GLY A 98 0.07 20.75 2.68
N THR A 99 1.25 21.32 2.66
CA THR A 99 2.17 21.16 1.52
C THR A 99 2.78 19.76 1.51
N PRO A 100 2.66 18.98 0.40
CA PRO A 100 3.35 17.72 0.26
C PRO A 100 4.86 17.87 0.32
N GLN A 101 5.53 16.95 1.01
CA GLN A 101 6.98 16.90 1.12
C GLN A 101 7.47 15.48 0.85
N VAL A 102 8.37 15.29 -0.12
CA VAL A 102 9.05 14.00 -0.32
C VAL A 102 9.97 13.74 0.86
N VAL A 103 9.81 12.56 1.47
CA VAL A 103 10.54 12.16 2.69
C VAL A 103 11.41 10.93 2.49
N LEU A 104 11.17 10.16 1.43
CA LEU A 104 12.00 9.01 1.07
C LEU A 104 12.08 8.88 -0.45
N SER A 105 13.31 8.86 -0.97
CA SER A 105 13.63 8.61 -2.37
C SER A 105 14.87 7.74 -2.43
N THR A 106 14.82 6.63 -3.15
CA THR A 106 15.93 5.68 -3.30
C THR A 106 16.51 5.64 -4.72
N GLY A 107 15.88 6.37 -5.65
CA GLY A 107 16.18 6.28 -7.07
C GLY A 107 15.38 5.17 -7.79
N SER A 108 14.78 4.23 -7.05
CA SER A 108 13.81 3.24 -7.54
C SER A 108 12.39 3.70 -7.27
N HIS A 109 11.41 3.09 -7.93
CA HIS A 109 9.99 3.35 -7.68
C HIS A 109 9.60 2.86 -6.29
N LEU A 110 8.99 3.74 -5.50
CA LEU A 110 8.42 3.45 -4.20
C LEU A 110 6.93 3.82 -4.18
N SER A 111 6.12 2.97 -3.53
CA SER A 111 4.68 3.17 -3.34
C SER A 111 4.21 2.55 -2.02
N PHE A 112 2.94 2.63 -1.73
CA PHE A 112 2.25 1.96 -0.61
C PHE A 112 3.01 2.03 0.73
N PRO A 113 3.25 3.22 1.31
CA PRO A 113 4.03 3.38 2.52
C PRO A 113 3.27 2.90 3.75
N THR A 114 3.56 1.72 4.27
CA THR A 114 3.02 1.27 5.55
C THR A 114 3.83 1.84 6.69
N VAL A 115 3.27 2.84 7.40
CA VAL A 115 3.90 3.52 8.55
C VAL A 115 3.24 3.05 9.83
N PHE A 116 4.04 2.72 10.84
CA PHE A 116 3.57 2.19 12.12
C PHE A 116 4.55 2.46 13.26
N ASP A 117 4.06 2.38 14.51
CA ASP A 117 4.92 2.42 15.69
C ASP A 117 5.22 1.01 16.19
N TRP A 118 6.48 0.79 16.58
CA TRP A 118 6.93 -0.45 17.19
C TRP A 118 8.07 -0.18 18.16
N ASN A 119 7.89 -0.62 19.40
CA ASN A 119 8.86 -0.45 20.50
C ASN A 119 9.30 1.01 20.71
N GLY A 120 8.34 1.95 20.64
CA GLY A 120 8.60 3.38 20.87
C GLY A 120 9.27 4.11 19.71
N GLU A 121 9.50 3.44 18.59
CA GLU A 121 10.05 4.03 17.36
C GLU A 121 9.01 3.97 16.24
N THR A 122 9.10 4.90 15.30
CA THR A 122 8.25 4.94 14.11
C THR A 122 8.99 4.31 12.93
N TRP A 123 8.32 3.42 12.21
CA TRP A 123 8.85 2.60 11.13
C TRP A 123 8.05 2.76 9.85
N MET A 124 8.67 2.44 8.72
CA MET A 124 8.02 2.42 7.41
C MET A 124 8.47 1.20 6.60
N LEU A 125 7.50 0.57 5.94
CA LEU A 125 7.69 -0.45 4.91
C LEU A 125 7.06 0.04 3.61
N PRO A 126 7.80 0.73 2.73
CA PRO A 126 7.30 1.07 1.41
C PRO A 126 7.35 -0.14 0.49
N GLU A 127 6.51 -0.15 -0.52
CA GLU A 127 6.62 -1.07 -1.64
C GLU A 127 7.82 -0.70 -2.52
N SER A 128 8.61 -1.71 -2.88
CA SER A 128 9.67 -1.65 -3.89
C SER A 128 9.65 -2.93 -4.74
N GLY A 129 8.45 -3.31 -5.20
CA GLY A 129 8.17 -4.64 -5.78
C GLY A 129 9.10 -5.07 -6.89
N ALA A 130 9.51 -4.15 -7.76
CA ALA A 130 10.44 -4.44 -8.87
C ALA A 130 11.84 -4.88 -8.40
N GLU A 131 12.22 -4.58 -7.17
CA GLU A 131 13.51 -4.99 -6.58
C GLU A 131 13.45 -6.38 -5.92
N HIS A 132 12.27 -6.99 -5.82
CA HIS A 132 12.03 -8.26 -5.10
C HIS A 132 12.53 -8.25 -3.67
N THR A 133 12.42 -7.08 -3.01
CA THR A 133 12.87 -6.86 -1.64
C THR A 133 11.77 -6.26 -0.79
N LEU A 134 11.88 -6.49 0.51
CA LEU A 134 11.14 -5.77 1.54
C LEU A 134 12.16 -5.00 2.36
N THR A 135 12.03 -3.67 2.39
CA THR A 135 12.99 -2.79 3.06
C THR A 135 12.31 -2.08 4.22
N LEU A 136 12.89 -2.24 5.42
CA LEU A 136 12.43 -1.58 6.64
C LEU A 136 13.21 -0.28 6.86
N TYR A 137 12.49 0.81 7.03
CA TYR A 137 13.05 2.12 7.37
C TYR A 137 12.66 2.52 8.79
N ARG A 138 13.58 3.12 9.51
CA ARG A 138 13.37 3.73 10.81
C ARG A 138 13.28 5.25 10.66
N CYS A 139 12.33 5.88 11.34
CA CYS A 139 12.26 7.32 11.42
C CYS A 139 13.36 7.86 12.33
N ALA A 140 14.33 8.56 11.77
CA ALA A 140 15.38 9.23 12.53
C ALA A 140 14.92 10.60 13.04
N GLU A 141 14.13 11.33 12.23
CA GLU A 141 13.57 12.64 12.58
C GLU A 141 12.20 12.80 11.89
N PHE A 142 11.15 12.75 12.69
CA PHE A 142 9.77 12.75 12.19
C PHE A 142 9.33 14.13 11.70
N PRO A 143 8.60 14.21 10.57
CA PRO A 143 8.19 13.12 9.68
C PRO A 143 9.17 12.89 8.52
N GLY A 144 10.23 13.68 8.41
CA GLY A 144 10.95 13.90 7.16
C GLY A 144 12.22 13.07 6.95
N LYS A 145 12.79 12.43 7.98
CA LYS A 145 14.07 11.73 7.84
C LYS A 145 13.95 10.27 8.18
N TRP A 146 14.25 9.43 7.19
CA TRP A 146 14.16 7.97 7.28
C TRP A 146 15.50 7.33 6.96
N GLU A 147 15.87 6.31 7.72
CA GLU A 147 17.12 5.57 7.56
C GLU A 147 16.78 4.10 7.32
N GLN A 148 17.45 3.48 6.34
CA GLN A 148 17.30 2.06 6.11
C GLN A 148 17.83 1.29 7.31
N ALA A 149 16.98 0.47 7.92
CA ALA A 149 17.33 -0.36 9.07
C ALA A 149 17.61 -1.82 8.68
N ALA A 150 16.86 -2.32 7.68
CA ALA A 150 17.09 -3.67 7.15
C ALA A 150 16.53 -3.78 5.73
N ARG A 151 17.08 -4.72 4.95
CA ARG A 151 16.60 -5.06 3.61
C ARG A 151 16.64 -6.59 3.45
N PHE A 152 15.52 -7.15 2.98
CA PHE A 152 15.33 -8.59 2.85
C PHE A 152 15.03 -8.95 1.41
N ALA A 153 15.76 -9.91 0.85
CA ALA A 153 15.39 -10.52 -0.43
C ALA A 153 14.21 -11.47 -0.21
N VAL A 154 13.12 -11.26 -0.95
CA VAL A 154 11.93 -12.11 -0.85
C VAL A 154 11.74 -13.02 -2.06
N GLY A 155 12.58 -12.85 -3.10
CA GLY A 155 12.64 -13.73 -4.27
C GLY A 155 11.45 -13.66 -5.23
N CYS A 156 10.49 -12.75 -4.98
CA CYS A 156 9.32 -12.53 -5.81
C CYS A 156 8.89 -11.07 -5.74
N GLU A 157 8.07 -10.65 -6.71
CA GLU A 157 7.49 -9.31 -6.69
C GLU A 157 6.35 -9.26 -5.67
N ILE A 158 6.57 -8.55 -4.54
CA ILE A 158 5.56 -8.31 -3.51
C ILE A 158 5.12 -6.85 -3.55
N CYS A 159 3.86 -6.62 -3.27
CA CYS A 159 3.24 -5.32 -3.22
C CYS A 159 2.27 -5.21 -2.04
N ASP A 160 1.88 -3.98 -1.72
CA ASP A 160 0.83 -3.65 -0.75
C ASP A 160 1.03 -4.36 0.60
N THR A 161 2.25 -4.33 1.15
CA THR A 161 2.53 -4.95 2.46
C THR A 161 1.86 -4.19 3.58
N ILE A 162 1.02 -4.86 4.38
CA ILE A 162 0.36 -4.28 5.54
C ILE A 162 0.80 -4.97 6.84
N LEU A 163 0.68 -4.23 7.95
CA LEU A 163 0.86 -4.77 9.28
C LEU A 163 -0.45 -5.43 9.76
N LEU A 164 -0.39 -6.73 10.07
CA LEU A 164 -1.53 -7.45 10.65
C LEU A 164 -1.55 -7.39 12.18
N SER A 165 -0.39 -7.44 12.82
CA SER A 165 -0.23 -7.31 14.26
C SER A 165 1.21 -6.96 14.61
N ALA A 166 1.37 -6.30 15.76
CA ALA A 166 2.64 -6.02 16.38
C ALA A 166 2.65 -6.59 17.80
N ALA A 167 3.70 -7.32 18.14
CA ALA A 167 4.09 -7.72 19.48
C ALA A 167 5.46 -7.14 19.81
N ASP A 168 5.89 -7.20 21.06
CA ASP A 168 7.15 -6.59 21.48
C ASP A 168 8.38 -7.13 20.71
N ASP A 169 8.36 -8.40 20.34
CA ASP A 169 9.47 -9.09 19.68
C ASP A 169 9.23 -9.37 18.19
N ALA A 170 8.01 -9.19 17.68
CA ALA A 170 7.66 -9.59 16.32
C ALA A 170 6.51 -8.77 15.70
N LEU A 171 6.60 -8.57 14.39
CA LEU A 171 5.54 -8.06 13.54
C LEU A 171 5.03 -9.16 12.63
N THR A 172 3.72 -9.24 12.45
CA THR A 172 3.12 -10.08 11.40
C THR A 172 2.74 -9.21 10.22
N LEU A 173 3.29 -9.50 9.07
CA LEU A 173 3.10 -8.76 7.82
C LEU A 173 2.31 -9.60 6.82
N LEU A 174 1.43 -8.96 6.05
CA LEU A 174 0.73 -9.56 4.92
C LEU A 174 1.00 -8.74 3.66
N ALA A 175 1.65 -9.35 2.69
CA ALA A 175 1.91 -8.78 1.38
C ALA A 175 1.07 -9.48 0.31
N SER A 176 0.91 -8.83 -0.84
CA SER A 176 0.40 -9.46 -2.05
C SER A 176 1.58 -9.79 -2.95
N GLU A 177 1.65 -11.02 -3.48
CA GLU A 177 2.63 -11.42 -4.50
C GLU A 177 1.96 -11.37 -5.86
N THR A 178 2.55 -10.66 -6.81
CA THR A 178 2.02 -10.57 -8.18
C THR A 178 2.50 -11.76 -9.02
N ARG A 179 1.63 -12.22 -9.92
CA ARG A 179 1.98 -13.26 -10.87
C ARG A 179 2.85 -12.68 -11.99
N PRO A 180 4.07 -13.20 -12.24
CA PRO A 180 5.02 -12.58 -13.18
C PRO A 180 4.46 -12.34 -14.58
N GLU A 181 3.63 -13.26 -15.09
CA GLU A 181 3.08 -13.16 -16.43
C GLU A 181 1.84 -12.25 -16.52
N ASN A 182 1.22 -11.94 -15.38
CA ASN A 182 0.01 -11.12 -15.32
C ASN A 182 -0.24 -10.55 -13.92
N GLN A 183 0.15 -9.33 -13.70
CA GLN A 183 0.04 -8.60 -12.42
C GLN A 183 -1.41 -8.40 -11.92
N LEU A 184 -2.43 -8.68 -12.73
CA LEU A 184 -3.83 -8.70 -12.26
C LEU A 184 -4.13 -9.89 -11.34
N TYR A 185 -3.30 -10.93 -11.38
CA TYR A 185 -3.42 -12.10 -10.52
C TYR A 185 -2.41 -12.02 -9.41
N THR A 186 -2.90 -12.09 -8.18
CA THR A 186 -2.11 -12.01 -6.95
C THR A 186 -2.43 -13.16 -6.01
N ARG A 187 -1.58 -13.39 -5.03
CA ARG A 187 -1.80 -14.26 -3.88
C ARG A 187 -1.24 -13.62 -2.63
N TYR A 188 -1.68 -14.04 -1.47
CA TYR A 188 -1.12 -13.53 -0.23
C TYR A 188 0.17 -14.24 0.16
N ARG A 189 1.08 -13.45 0.73
CA ARG A 189 2.29 -13.89 1.41
C ARG A 189 2.31 -13.30 2.80
N ARG A 190 2.49 -14.16 3.81
CA ARG A 190 2.62 -13.73 5.20
C ARG A 190 4.03 -13.94 5.67
N PHE A 191 4.54 -12.97 6.44
CA PHE A 191 5.87 -12.97 7.00
C PHE A 191 5.81 -12.60 8.47
N THR A 192 6.80 -13.08 9.23
CA THR A 192 7.09 -12.60 10.57
C THR A 192 8.42 -11.87 10.53
N LEU A 193 8.43 -10.58 10.90
CA LEU A 193 9.62 -9.76 11.06
C LEU A 193 9.95 -9.70 12.55
N ARG A 194 11.16 -10.10 12.92
CA ARG A 194 11.65 -10.09 14.32
C ARG A 194 12.94 -9.32 14.44
N ARG A 195 13.19 -8.79 15.64
CA ARG A 195 14.57 -8.42 15.99
C ARG A 195 15.42 -9.68 16.09
N ALA A 196 16.61 -9.65 15.47
CA ALA A 196 17.57 -10.72 15.62
C ALA A 196 17.97 -10.87 17.11
N ARG A 197 18.01 -12.09 17.60
CA ARG A 197 18.61 -12.33 18.92
C ARG A 197 20.11 -12.08 18.83
N PRO A 198 20.74 -11.49 19.86
CA PRO A 198 22.19 -11.44 19.90
C PRO A 198 22.73 -12.87 19.69
N ALA A 199 23.63 -13.04 18.72
CA ALA A 199 24.29 -14.34 18.53
C ALA A 199 24.95 -14.76 19.85
N ALA A 200 24.72 -16.00 20.29
CA ALA A 200 25.50 -16.56 21.36
C ALA A 200 26.96 -16.63 20.89
N GLU A 201 27.91 -16.28 21.78
CA GLU A 201 29.32 -16.30 21.43
C GLU A 201 29.72 -17.67 20.82
N GLY A 202 30.03 -17.66 19.51
CA GLY A 202 30.50 -18.83 18.77
C GLY A 202 29.64 -19.34 17.61
N GLU A 203 28.45 -18.79 17.34
CA GLU A 203 27.67 -19.14 16.15
C GLU A 203 28.04 -18.25 14.95
N VAL A 204 28.66 -18.85 13.94
CA VAL A 204 28.90 -18.23 12.64
C VAL A 204 27.61 -18.38 11.82
N GLY A 205 26.92 -17.27 11.55
CA GLY A 205 25.73 -17.26 10.71
C GLY A 205 26.04 -17.78 9.31
N THR A 206 25.39 -18.87 8.93
CA THR A 206 25.40 -19.40 7.57
C THR A 206 24.10 -18.99 6.89
N GLY A 207 24.11 -17.91 6.12
CA GLY A 207 22.97 -17.50 5.30
C GLY A 207 23.33 -16.27 4.49
N ASP A 208 22.80 -16.17 3.26
CA ASP A 208 22.89 -15.00 2.39
C ASP A 208 22.18 -13.79 3.05
N GLU A 209 22.82 -13.19 4.05
CA GLU A 209 22.32 -12.04 4.80
C GLU A 209 22.55 -10.76 3.97
N VAL A 210 21.51 -10.32 3.32
CA VAL A 210 21.43 -8.96 2.77
C VAL A 210 21.23 -8.01 3.97
N GLU A 211 22.31 -7.36 4.45
CA GLU A 211 22.34 -6.21 5.38
C GLU A 211 21.23 -6.16 6.47
N SER A 212 20.91 -7.27 7.11
CA SER A 212 19.80 -7.33 8.08
C SER A 212 20.23 -7.42 9.55
N GLY A 213 21.50 -7.27 9.86
CA GLY A 213 22.19 -7.52 11.15
C GLY A 213 21.40 -7.40 12.47
N ALA A 214 20.32 -6.62 12.51
CA ALA A 214 19.46 -6.45 13.68
C ALA A 214 18.07 -7.08 13.53
N PHE A 215 17.71 -7.63 12.35
CA PHE A 215 16.37 -8.12 12.05
C PHE A 215 16.40 -9.40 11.21
N VAL A 216 15.35 -10.22 11.36
CA VAL A 216 15.12 -11.45 10.59
C VAL A 216 13.70 -11.42 10.02
N LEU A 217 13.56 -11.74 8.74
CA LEU A 217 12.27 -11.91 8.06
C LEU A 217 12.04 -13.39 7.78
N GLU A 218 11.02 -13.97 8.38
CA GLU A 218 10.67 -15.39 8.23
C GLU A 218 9.35 -15.52 7.46
N PRO A 219 9.29 -16.28 6.35
CA PRO A 219 8.04 -16.59 5.70
C PRO A 219 7.18 -17.52 6.57
N ASP A 220 5.88 -17.26 6.64
CA ASP A 220 4.91 -18.17 7.26
C ASP A 220 4.55 -19.27 6.28
N GLU A 221 5.35 -20.32 6.23
CA GLU A 221 5.21 -21.39 5.24
C GLU A 221 3.84 -22.10 5.29
N PRO A 222 3.25 -22.44 6.45
CA PRO A 222 1.90 -23.01 6.51
C PRO A 222 0.84 -22.12 5.87
N PHE A 223 0.85 -20.83 6.17
CA PHE A 223 -0.07 -19.86 5.57
C PHE A 223 0.19 -19.70 4.07
N ASN A 224 1.45 -19.54 3.67
CA ASN A 224 1.85 -19.30 2.28
C ASN A 224 1.52 -20.51 1.39
N LEU A 225 1.64 -21.73 1.91
CA LEU A 225 1.24 -22.95 1.21
C LEU A 225 -0.29 -23.05 1.05
N GLN A 226 -1.05 -22.65 2.07
CA GLN A 226 -2.53 -22.63 2.00
C GLN A 226 -3.02 -21.60 0.98
N HIS A 227 -2.30 -20.48 0.79
CA HIS A 227 -2.65 -19.38 -0.12
C HIS A 227 -1.80 -19.37 -1.40
N ARG A 228 -1.36 -20.54 -1.86
CA ARG A 228 -0.46 -20.67 -3.02
C ARG A 228 -1.08 -20.33 -4.38
N GLU A 229 -2.41 -20.35 -4.49
CA GLU A 229 -3.11 -20.11 -5.74
C GLU A 229 -3.24 -18.61 -6.02
N PHE A 230 -2.93 -18.21 -7.25
CA PHE A 230 -3.15 -16.84 -7.70
C PHE A 230 -4.59 -16.63 -8.12
N GLY A 231 -5.19 -15.53 -7.68
CA GLY A 231 -6.55 -15.13 -8.02
C GLY A 231 -6.69 -13.62 -8.22
N LEU A 232 -7.83 -13.19 -8.71
CA LEU A 232 -8.21 -11.78 -8.76
C LEU A 232 -8.71 -11.36 -7.37
N GLY A 233 -8.31 -10.17 -6.89
CA GLY A 233 -8.80 -9.63 -5.61
C GLY A 233 -8.00 -10.02 -4.37
N PHE A 234 -6.81 -10.56 -4.52
CA PHE A 234 -5.91 -10.85 -3.39
C PHE A 234 -4.86 -9.74 -3.20
N ARG A 235 -5.25 -8.50 -3.43
CA ARG A 235 -4.39 -7.34 -3.23
C ARG A 235 -4.88 -6.50 -2.07
N ASN A 236 -3.98 -6.10 -1.14
CA ASN A 236 -4.35 -5.20 -0.07
C ASN A 236 -4.63 -3.80 -0.65
N ALA A 237 -5.53 -3.03 0.00
CA ALA A 237 -5.92 -1.71 -0.47
C ALA A 237 -5.77 -0.64 0.64
N GLY A 238 -4.92 -0.91 1.61
CA GLY A 238 -4.66 -0.03 2.73
C GLY A 238 -4.48 -0.77 4.04
N PRO A 239 -4.14 -0.08 5.12
CA PRO A 239 -3.94 -0.66 6.43
C PRO A 239 -5.24 -1.20 7.02
N LEU A 240 -5.12 -1.99 8.08
CA LEU A 240 -6.26 -2.33 8.92
C LEU A 240 -6.83 -1.06 9.56
N PHE A 241 -8.15 -0.98 9.63
CA PHE A 241 -8.83 0.09 10.36
C PHE A 241 -9.98 -0.47 11.22
N THR A 242 -10.45 0.31 12.19
CA THR A 242 -11.56 -0.09 13.04
C THR A 242 -12.78 0.75 12.71
N LEU A 243 -13.91 0.08 12.47
CA LEU A 243 -15.21 0.70 12.27
C LEU A 243 -16.27 -0.11 13.01
N GLY A 244 -17.12 0.57 13.81
CA GLY A 244 -18.17 -0.10 14.60
C GLY A 244 -17.63 -1.18 15.56
N GLY A 245 -16.40 -1.02 16.07
CA GLY A 245 -15.75 -2.00 16.95
C GLY A 245 -15.19 -3.24 16.25
N GLN A 246 -15.26 -3.29 14.91
CA GLN A 246 -14.69 -4.37 14.11
C GLN A 246 -13.38 -3.92 13.44
N VAL A 247 -12.39 -4.80 13.43
CA VAL A 247 -11.16 -4.59 12.65
C VAL A 247 -11.42 -5.02 11.21
N ILE A 248 -11.22 -4.10 10.29
CA ILE A 248 -11.53 -4.24 8.86
C ILE A 248 -10.23 -4.24 8.05
N ARG A 249 -10.15 -5.14 7.08
CA ARG A 249 -9.11 -5.15 6.05
C ARG A 249 -9.72 -4.83 4.68
N PRO A 250 -9.29 -3.74 4.03
CA PRO A 250 -9.66 -3.45 2.66
C PRO A 250 -8.78 -4.24 1.68
N THR A 251 -9.37 -4.66 0.55
CA THR A 251 -8.65 -5.27 -0.56
C THR A 251 -9.10 -4.68 -1.88
N GLN A 252 -8.21 -4.66 -2.85
CA GLN A 252 -8.53 -4.29 -4.23
C GLN A 252 -8.89 -5.55 -5.02
N VAL A 253 -9.98 -5.48 -5.77
CA VAL A 253 -10.38 -6.53 -6.68
C VAL A 253 -10.21 -6.07 -8.12
N SER A 254 -9.45 -6.84 -8.89
CA SER A 254 -9.25 -6.63 -10.32
C SER A 254 -10.14 -7.55 -11.14
N THR A 255 -10.48 -7.14 -12.35
CA THR A 255 -11.09 -8.04 -13.34
C THR A 255 -10.00 -8.68 -14.21
N LYS A 256 -10.39 -9.55 -15.15
CA LYS A 256 -9.42 -10.14 -16.11
C LYS A 256 -8.76 -9.11 -17.02
N VAL A 257 -9.28 -7.90 -17.10
CA VAL A 257 -8.82 -6.86 -18.03
C VAL A 257 -8.47 -5.54 -17.32
N ASP A 258 -9.03 -5.29 -16.12
CA ASP A 258 -8.91 -4.04 -15.40
C ASP A 258 -8.35 -4.24 -13.99
N TYR A 259 -7.52 -3.32 -13.57
CA TYR A 259 -6.92 -3.24 -12.24
C TYR A 259 -7.80 -2.42 -11.29
N GLY A 260 -7.94 -2.89 -10.02
CA GLY A 260 -8.53 -2.09 -8.94
C GLY A 260 -9.98 -1.63 -9.19
N VAL A 261 -10.83 -2.53 -9.73
CA VAL A 261 -12.19 -2.16 -10.19
C VAL A 261 -13.12 -1.83 -9.02
N TYR A 262 -12.95 -2.48 -7.87
CA TYR A 262 -13.72 -2.19 -6.64
C TYR A 262 -12.95 -2.63 -5.40
N LEU A 263 -13.38 -2.13 -4.25
CA LEU A 263 -12.87 -2.54 -2.94
C LEU A 263 -13.74 -3.65 -2.37
N GLN A 264 -13.12 -4.63 -1.73
CA GLN A 264 -13.77 -5.65 -0.93
C GLN A 264 -13.28 -5.52 0.51
N PHE A 265 -14.20 -5.49 1.46
CA PHE A 265 -13.89 -5.39 2.88
C PHE A 265 -14.06 -6.73 3.58
N PHE A 266 -13.13 -7.04 4.48
CA PHE A 266 -13.16 -8.23 5.33
C PHE A 266 -13.12 -7.82 6.79
N ALA A 267 -14.01 -8.40 7.61
CA ALA A 267 -13.89 -8.31 9.06
C ALA A 267 -12.90 -9.35 9.55
N ARG A 268 -11.95 -8.94 10.37
CA ARG A 268 -11.02 -9.84 11.04
C ARG A 268 -11.64 -10.36 12.35
N ARG A 269 -11.58 -11.68 12.54
CA ARG A 269 -12.00 -12.38 13.77
C ARG A 269 -10.86 -13.28 14.24
N GLY A 270 -9.92 -12.70 14.98
CA GLY A 270 -8.67 -13.39 15.34
C GLY A 270 -7.83 -13.69 14.10
N ALA A 271 -7.55 -14.95 13.84
CA ALA A 271 -6.80 -15.41 12.66
C ALA A 271 -7.67 -15.58 11.39
N SER A 272 -9.01 -15.51 11.51
CA SER A 272 -9.94 -15.69 10.40
C SER A 272 -10.43 -14.36 9.86
N GLU A 273 -10.87 -14.37 8.60
CA GLU A 273 -11.50 -13.23 7.94
C GLU A 273 -12.86 -13.64 7.37
N VAL A 274 -13.82 -12.73 7.47
CA VAL A 274 -15.16 -12.91 6.95
C VAL A 274 -15.45 -11.79 5.97
N PRO A 275 -15.85 -12.07 4.70
CA PRO A 275 -16.21 -11.03 3.77
C PRO A 275 -17.45 -10.27 4.27
N LEU A 276 -17.43 -8.95 4.16
CA LEU A 276 -18.52 -8.08 4.56
C LEU A 276 -19.28 -7.54 3.35
N CYS A 277 -18.65 -6.67 2.59
CA CYS A 277 -19.26 -5.99 1.44
C CYS A 277 -18.18 -5.54 0.46
N ALA A 278 -18.61 -5.14 -0.74
CA ALA A 278 -17.80 -4.45 -1.72
C ALA A 278 -18.27 -2.98 -1.84
N ALA A 279 -17.37 -2.10 -2.25
CA ALA A 279 -17.67 -0.71 -2.58
C ALA A 279 -16.99 -0.36 -3.92
N GLU A 280 -17.68 0.42 -4.74
CA GLU A 280 -17.09 0.96 -5.96
C GLU A 280 -16.12 2.11 -5.63
N PRO A 281 -15.05 2.28 -6.42
CA PRO A 281 -14.18 3.44 -6.27
C PRO A 281 -14.95 4.73 -6.51
N HIS A 282 -14.64 5.76 -5.73
CA HIS A 282 -15.21 7.07 -5.92
C HIS A 282 -14.37 7.88 -6.92
N ILE A 283 -15.02 8.40 -7.96
CA ILE A 283 -14.39 9.29 -8.94
C ILE A 283 -14.56 10.71 -8.45
N VAL A 284 -13.45 11.42 -8.25
CA VAL A 284 -13.42 12.82 -7.81
C VAL A 284 -13.15 13.71 -9.02
N GLN A 285 -13.92 14.79 -9.13
CA GLN A 285 -13.63 15.82 -10.12
C GLN A 285 -12.53 16.74 -9.61
N ILE A 286 -11.49 16.95 -10.42
CA ILE A 286 -10.40 17.89 -10.14
C ILE A 286 -10.54 19.07 -11.12
N ASP A 287 -10.48 20.30 -10.60
CA ASP A 287 -10.54 21.50 -11.42
C ASP A 287 -9.42 21.51 -12.47
N GLY A 288 -9.82 21.72 -13.72
CA GLY A 288 -8.90 21.77 -14.86
C GLY A 288 -8.53 20.42 -15.48
N LEU A 289 -9.08 19.31 -14.94
CA LEU A 289 -8.96 17.98 -15.53
C LEU A 289 -10.35 17.47 -15.93
N ALA A 290 -10.43 16.76 -17.04
CA ALA A 290 -11.67 16.05 -17.38
C ALA A 290 -11.87 14.87 -16.43
N PRO A 291 -13.14 14.52 -16.06
CA PRO A 291 -13.40 13.40 -15.15
C PRO A 291 -12.78 12.07 -15.58
N GLU A 292 -12.60 11.88 -16.88
CA GLU A 292 -11.96 10.71 -17.47
C GLU A 292 -10.42 10.69 -17.32
N ASP A 293 -9.81 11.77 -16.86
CA ASP A 293 -8.36 11.87 -16.62
C ASP A 293 -7.98 11.61 -15.16
N VAL A 294 -9.01 11.48 -14.30
CA VAL A 294 -8.86 11.23 -12.85
C VAL A 294 -9.28 9.80 -12.54
N VAL A 295 -8.43 9.06 -11.87
CA VAL A 295 -8.71 7.67 -11.45
C VAL A 295 -8.53 7.54 -9.94
#